data_7d436a19d1a9e408f2bc1015506ab963
#
_entry.id   7d436a19d1a9e408f2bc1015506ab963
#
_cell.length_a   1.000
_cell.length_b   1.000
_cell.length_c   1.000
_cell.angle_alpha   90.00
_cell.angle_beta   90.00
_cell.angle_gamma   90.00
#
_symmetry.space_group_name_H-M   'P 1'
#
loop_
_entity.id
_entity.type
_entity.pdbx_description
1 polymer ?
#
loop_
_entity_poly.entity_id
_entity_poly.type
_entity_poly.pdbx_seq_one_letter_code
_entity_poly.pdbx_strand_id
1 'polypeptide(L)'
;MGTFPALNQRSSEGYAAWLDEIRERLDRIEAASGVSPSPFGINLIVHKTNSRLGRDVEITVQHRVPIVITSLGAVRDVVDAIHSYGGLVFHDVINLRHAHKAAEAGVDGLIAVCAGAGGHAGLLNPFAFVAEICQIFDKTVILSGAITHGRQIAAAQVMGADLAYIGTRFINTREALAPTGHKEMILASSAKDIVYTPAISGVPANFLRASIIAAGGDPENLHSSVKLAVSSEGEAKAWKDVWSAGQGVGDIHDILPAAELCRRLVAEYREAIAGLTSGRAS
;
A
#
# COMPACT_ATOMS: atom_id res chain seq x y z
N MET A 1 -8.54 -7.61 -5.11
CA MET A 1 -9.00 -6.25 -4.80
C MET A 1 -7.88 -5.26 -5.11
N GLY A 2 -8.17 -4.16 -5.82
CA GLY A 2 -7.24 -3.07 -6.08
C GLY A 2 -7.54 -1.87 -5.19
N THR A 3 -6.50 -1.11 -4.83
CA THR A 3 -6.63 0.12 -4.04
C THR A 3 -5.79 1.24 -4.62
N PHE A 4 -6.20 2.49 -4.41
CA PHE A 4 -5.45 3.66 -4.86
C PHE A 4 -5.62 4.85 -3.91
N PRO A 5 -4.62 5.74 -3.80
CA PRO A 5 -4.75 6.96 -3.01
C PRO A 5 -5.61 8.01 -3.72
N ALA A 6 -6.55 8.64 -3.00
CA ALA A 6 -7.34 9.76 -3.52
C ALA A 6 -6.44 10.93 -3.97
N LEU A 7 -5.32 11.15 -3.28
CA LEU A 7 -4.35 12.20 -3.61
C LEU A 7 -3.55 11.96 -4.91
N ASN A 8 -3.66 10.79 -5.56
CA ASN A 8 -3.11 10.60 -6.90
C ASN A 8 -3.85 11.46 -7.94
N GLN A 9 -5.08 11.85 -7.65
CA GLN A 9 -5.76 12.89 -8.41
C GLN A 9 -5.43 14.28 -7.86
N ARG A 10 -5.22 15.24 -8.75
CA ARG A 10 -4.78 16.59 -8.40
C ARG A 10 -5.86 17.43 -7.73
N SER A 11 -7.14 17.09 -7.92
CA SER A 11 -8.29 17.77 -7.32
C SER A 11 -9.34 16.78 -6.83
N SER A 12 -10.26 17.26 -5.99
CA SER A 12 -11.39 16.46 -5.51
C SER A 12 -12.38 16.14 -6.64
N GLU A 13 -12.54 17.02 -7.64
CA GLU A 13 -13.35 16.79 -8.82
C GLU A 13 -12.74 15.67 -9.70
N GLY A 14 -11.42 15.69 -9.88
CA GLY A 14 -10.69 14.61 -10.57
C GLY A 14 -10.81 13.28 -9.84
N TYR A 15 -10.84 13.32 -8.51
CA TYR A 15 -11.08 12.13 -7.69
C TYR A 15 -12.50 11.57 -7.89
N ALA A 16 -13.53 12.43 -7.90
CA ALA A 16 -14.91 12.01 -8.18
C ALA A 16 -15.04 11.38 -9.58
N ALA A 17 -14.52 12.06 -10.60
CA ALA A 17 -14.53 11.54 -11.98
C ALA A 17 -13.82 10.18 -12.11
N TRP A 18 -12.75 9.96 -11.32
CA TRP A 18 -12.05 8.69 -11.31
C TRP A 18 -12.86 7.56 -10.66
N LEU A 19 -13.64 7.88 -9.62
CA LEU A 19 -14.57 6.92 -9.02
C LEU A 19 -15.68 6.52 -9.99
N ASP A 20 -16.23 7.48 -10.76
CA ASP A 20 -17.22 7.20 -11.80
C ASP A 20 -16.64 6.27 -12.88
N GLU A 21 -15.44 6.57 -13.38
CA GLU A 21 -14.75 5.75 -14.38
C GLU A 21 -14.51 4.31 -13.88
N ILE A 22 -14.11 4.15 -12.61
CA ILE A 22 -13.90 2.81 -12.01
C ILE A 22 -15.22 2.04 -11.98
N ARG A 23 -16.32 2.66 -11.55
CA ARG A 23 -17.65 2.01 -11.53
C ARG A 23 -18.08 1.57 -12.91
N GLU A 24 -18.04 2.48 -13.88
CA GLU A 24 -18.40 2.16 -15.26
C GLU A 24 -17.57 1.00 -15.85
N ARG A 25 -16.28 0.92 -15.50
CA ARG A 25 -15.42 -0.19 -15.94
C ARG A 25 -15.79 -1.50 -15.26
N LEU A 26 -16.09 -1.48 -13.97
CA LEU A 26 -16.50 -2.66 -13.21
C LEU A 26 -17.85 -3.18 -13.68
N ASP A 27 -18.84 -2.29 -13.90
CA ASP A 27 -20.17 -2.64 -14.42
C ASP A 27 -20.08 -3.27 -15.82
N ARG A 28 -19.21 -2.75 -16.69
CA ARG A 28 -18.94 -3.35 -18.02
C ARG A 28 -18.32 -4.73 -17.92
N ILE A 29 -17.40 -4.94 -16.98
CA ILE A 29 -16.78 -6.26 -16.75
C ILE A 29 -17.84 -7.25 -16.23
N GLU A 30 -18.67 -6.85 -15.28
CA GLU A 30 -19.75 -7.68 -14.75
C GLU A 30 -20.76 -8.05 -15.85
N ALA A 31 -21.20 -7.08 -16.64
CA ALA A 31 -22.11 -7.31 -17.75
C ALA A 31 -21.55 -8.26 -18.82
N ALA A 32 -20.23 -8.17 -19.09
CA ALA A 32 -19.58 -9.02 -20.09
C ALA A 32 -19.24 -10.45 -19.58
N SER A 33 -18.93 -10.60 -18.29
CA SER A 33 -18.46 -11.86 -17.74
C SER A 33 -19.53 -12.65 -16.97
N GLY A 34 -20.60 -11.98 -16.53
CA GLY A 34 -21.60 -12.52 -15.58
C GLY A 34 -21.04 -12.76 -14.18
N VAL A 35 -19.85 -12.26 -13.88
CA VAL A 35 -19.18 -12.41 -12.57
C VAL A 35 -19.04 -11.04 -11.91
N SER A 36 -19.57 -10.91 -10.71
CA SER A 36 -19.42 -9.67 -9.94
C SER A 36 -17.96 -9.41 -9.60
N PRO A 37 -17.42 -8.22 -9.95
CA PRO A 37 -16.03 -7.90 -9.68
C PRO A 37 -15.78 -7.76 -8.17
N SER A 38 -14.55 -8.04 -7.76
CA SER A 38 -14.13 -7.79 -6.38
C SER A 38 -14.25 -6.30 -6.04
N PRO A 39 -14.59 -5.94 -4.79
CA PRO A 39 -14.64 -4.54 -4.37
C PRO A 39 -13.28 -3.85 -4.57
N PHE A 40 -13.31 -2.56 -4.84
CA PHE A 40 -12.12 -1.71 -4.85
C PHE A 40 -12.01 -0.91 -3.54
N GLY A 41 -10.84 -0.40 -3.26
CA GLY A 41 -10.59 0.45 -2.10
C GLY A 41 -9.90 1.75 -2.48
N ILE A 42 -10.07 2.77 -1.65
CA ILE A 42 -9.32 4.03 -1.75
C ILE A 42 -8.53 4.29 -0.47
N ASN A 43 -7.41 5.00 -0.60
CA ASN A 43 -6.65 5.45 0.56
C ASN A 43 -6.87 6.96 0.75
N LEU A 44 -7.19 7.34 1.98
CA LEU A 44 -7.29 8.73 2.46
C LEU A 44 -6.14 9.02 3.42
N ILE A 45 -5.35 10.04 3.12
CA ILE A 45 -4.34 10.57 4.04
C ILE A 45 -5.05 11.45 5.06
N VAL A 46 -5.22 10.92 6.27
CA VAL A 46 -5.92 11.61 7.37
C VAL A 46 -4.92 12.39 8.20
N HIS A 47 -4.37 13.44 7.62
CA HIS A 47 -3.45 14.33 8.30
C HIS A 47 -3.92 15.78 8.18
N LYS A 48 -3.67 16.59 9.22
CA LYS A 48 -4.09 18.01 9.28
C LYS A 48 -3.57 18.88 8.12
N THR A 49 -2.49 18.45 7.45
CA THR A 49 -1.96 19.13 6.27
C THR A 49 -2.72 18.81 4.99
N ASN A 50 -3.58 17.78 4.99
CA ASN A 50 -4.42 17.47 3.85
C ASN A 50 -5.66 18.36 3.85
N SER A 51 -5.57 19.49 3.17
CA SER A 51 -6.67 20.48 3.07
C SER A 51 -7.90 19.94 2.30
N ARG A 52 -7.73 18.86 1.53
CA ARG A 52 -8.81 18.23 0.73
C ARG A 52 -9.60 17.18 1.50
N LEU A 53 -9.13 16.75 2.67
CA LEU A 53 -9.67 15.57 3.36
C LEU A 53 -11.20 15.62 3.52
N GLY A 54 -11.74 16.76 3.99
CA GLY A 54 -13.19 16.89 4.19
C GLY A 54 -13.97 16.67 2.89
N ARG A 55 -13.54 17.32 1.81
CA ARG A 55 -14.21 17.19 0.50
C ARG A 55 -14.03 15.78 -0.09
N ASP A 56 -12.85 15.19 0.04
CA ASP A 56 -12.59 13.83 -0.44
C ASP A 56 -13.40 12.78 0.36
N VAL A 57 -13.65 12.99 1.67
CA VAL A 57 -14.55 12.14 2.47
C VAL A 57 -16.00 12.27 1.99
N GLU A 58 -16.50 13.49 1.75
CA GLU A 58 -17.86 13.69 1.20
C GLU A 58 -18.05 12.94 -0.13
N ILE A 59 -17.11 13.06 -1.05
CA ILE A 59 -17.13 12.36 -2.34
C ILE A 59 -17.10 10.83 -2.12
N THR A 60 -16.26 10.36 -1.21
CA THR A 60 -16.17 8.93 -0.87
C THR A 60 -17.50 8.39 -0.38
N VAL A 61 -18.19 9.13 0.49
CA VAL A 61 -19.55 8.78 1.00
C VAL A 61 -20.60 8.82 -0.12
N GLN A 62 -20.61 9.88 -0.95
CA GLN A 62 -21.52 10.01 -2.09
C GLN A 62 -21.39 8.83 -3.05
N HIS A 63 -20.16 8.42 -3.34
CA HIS A 63 -19.87 7.27 -4.21
C HIS A 63 -19.97 5.92 -3.48
N ARG A 64 -20.27 5.89 -2.16
CA ARG A 64 -20.37 4.66 -1.37
C ARG A 64 -19.20 3.71 -1.64
N VAL A 65 -17.97 4.23 -1.56
CA VAL A 65 -16.76 3.43 -1.83
C VAL A 65 -16.70 2.26 -0.84
N PRO A 66 -16.62 1.00 -1.30
CA PRO A 66 -16.81 -0.15 -0.41
C PRO A 66 -15.74 -0.31 0.65
N ILE A 67 -14.50 0.08 0.34
CA ILE A 67 -13.36 -0.06 1.26
C ILE A 67 -12.55 1.24 1.29
N VAL A 68 -12.33 1.75 2.48
CA VAL A 68 -11.51 2.95 2.71
C VAL A 68 -10.31 2.59 3.57
N ILE A 69 -9.12 2.89 3.09
CA ILE A 69 -7.88 2.79 3.86
C ILE A 69 -7.55 4.18 4.38
N THR A 70 -7.28 4.31 5.67
CA THR A 70 -6.84 5.56 6.28
C THR A 70 -5.38 5.47 6.70
N SER A 71 -4.60 6.53 6.44
CA SER A 71 -3.18 6.61 6.77
C SER A 71 -2.87 7.90 7.51
N LEU A 72 -1.84 7.90 8.36
CA LEU A 72 -1.32 9.04 9.12
C LEU A 72 -2.31 9.66 10.15
N GLY A 73 -3.33 8.93 10.55
CA GLY A 73 -4.27 9.29 11.60
C GLY A 73 -5.55 8.47 11.54
N ALA A 74 -5.99 7.94 12.66
CA ALA A 74 -7.30 7.32 12.82
C ALA A 74 -8.25 8.35 13.42
N VAL A 75 -9.26 8.76 12.67
CA VAL A 75 -10.25 9.75 13.08
C VAL A 75 -11.63 9.12 13.07
N ARG A 76 -12.26 9.07 14.24
CA ARG A 76 -13.59 8.46 14.42
C ARG A 76 -14.62 9.02 13.43
N ASP A 77 -14.64 10.35 13.21
CA ASP A 77 -15.59 10.97 12.30
C ASP A 77 -15.51 10.43 10.86
N VAL A 78 -14.29 10.09 10.41
CA VAL A 78 -14.10 9.45 9.08
C VAL A 78 -14.65 8.03 9.11
N VAL A 79 -14.40 7.27 10.18
CA VAL A 79 -14.92 5.90 10.35
C VAL A 79 -16.45 5.92 10.35
N ASP A 80 -17.05 6.79 11.16
CA ASP A 80 -18.51 6.92 11.27
C ASP A 80 -19.14 7.34 9.93
N ALA A 81 -18.50 8.24 9.18
CA ALA A 81 -18.97 8.65 7.86
C ALA A 81 -18.97 7.47 6.86
N ILE A 82 -17.96 6.63 6.88
CA ILE A 82 -17.88 5.45 6.00
C ILE A 82 -18.86 4.37 6.44
N HIS A 83 -18.99 4.13 7.74
CA HIS A 83 -19.95 3.18 8.29
C HIS A 83 -21.39 3.58 8.01
N SER A 84 -21.70 4.89 7.86
CA SER A 84 -23.06 5.38 7.59
C SER A 84 -23.72 4.77 6.35
N TYR A 85 -22.93 4.28 5.39
CA TYR A 85 -23.44 3.63 4.19
C TYR A 85 -23.05 2.13 4.08
N GLY A 86 -22.43 1.55 5.12
CA GLY A 86 -21.99 0.16 5.16
C GLY A 86 -20.61 -0.09 4.52
N GLY A 87 -19.80 0.94 4.31
CA GLY A 87 -18.42 0.80 3.88
C GLY A 87 -17.51 0.30 5.02
N LEU A 88 -16.36 -0.29 4.68
CA LEU A 88 -15.37 -0.79 5.63
C LEU A 88 -14.17 0.15 5.69
N VAL A 89 -13.61 0.31 6.90
CA VAL A 89 -12.41 1.14 7.12
C VAL A 89 -11.26 0.27 7.60
N PHE A 90 -10.17 0.27 6.85
CA PHE A 90 -8.88 -0.28 7.28
C PHE A 90 -7.91 0.85 7.60
N HIS A 91 -6.98 0.63 8.55
CA HIS A 91 -6.03 1.65 8.95
C HIS A 91 -4.58 1.16 8.93
N ASP A 92 -3.69 1.96 8.31
CA ASP A 92 -2.25 1.70 8.28
C ASP A 92 -1.63 1.95 9.66
N VAL A 93 -0.99 0.92 10.24
CA VAL A 93 -0.32 0.99 11.53
C VAL A 93 1.13 0.53 11.42
N ILE A 94 2.03 1.21 12.16
CA ILE A 94 3.47 0.89 12.18
C ILE A 94 3.98 0.50 13.57
N ASN A 95 3.12 0.55 14.59
CA ASN A 95 3.41 0.16 15.98
C ASN A 95 2.11 -0.08 16.75
N LEU A 96 2.20 -0.69 17.95
CA LEU A 96 1.04 -1.00 18.79
C LEU A 96 0.26 0.23 19.24
N ARG A 97 0.94 1.37 19.50
CA ARG A 97 0.24 2.61 19.88
C ARG A 97 -0.71 3.07 18.77
N HIS A 98 -0.29 2.93 17.49
CA HIS A 98 -1.16 3.24 16.36
C HIS A 98 -2.28 2.20 16.23
N ALA A 99 -1.99 0.92 16.46
CA ALA A 99 -3.00 -0.14 16.43
C ALA A 99 -4.10 0.08 17.48
N HIS A 100 -3.75 0.39 18.73
CA HIS A 100 -4.71 0.72 19.78
C HIS A 100 -5.60 1.91 19.39
N LYS A 101 -5.00 3.01 18.92
CA LYS A 101 -5.78 4.20 18.51
C LYS A 101 -6.74 3.92 17.36
N ALA A 102 -6.31 3.11 16.40
CA ALA A 102 -7.16 2.72 15.28
C ALA A 102 -8.33 1.82 15.75
N ALA A 103 -8.05 0.85 16.63
CA ALA A 103 -9.07 0.01 17.24
C ALA A 103 -10.09 0.85 18.04
N GLU A 104 -9.64 1.81 18.85
CA GLU A 104 -10.48 2.75 19.59
C GLU A 104 -11.33 3.64 18.67
N ALA A 105 -10.83 3.98 17.48
CA ALA A 105 -11.58 4.72 16.47
C ALA A 105 -12.66 3.86 15.79
N GLY A 106 -12.65 2.53 15.97
CA GLY A 106 -13.69 1.62 15.50
C GLY A 106 -13.46 1.04 14.12
N VAL A 107 -12.21 1.04 13.60
CA VAL A 107 -11.89 0.48 12.28
C VAL A 107 -12.23 -1.01 12.16
N ASP A 108 -12.44 -1.48 10.93
CA ASP A 108 -12.81 -2.87 10.62
C ASP A 108 -11.57 -3.75 10.40
N GLY A 109 -10.41 -3.15 10.19
CA GLY A 109 -9.17 -3.88 10.07
C GLY A 109 -7.94 -3.00 10.23
N LEU A 110 -6.82 -3.67 10.51
CA LEU A 110 -5.51 -3.05 10.62
C LEU A 110 -4.59 -3.54 9.50
N ILE A 111 -3.88 -2.61 8.87
CA ILE A 111 -2.81 -2.93 7.93
C ILE A 111 -1.49 -2.75 8.68
N ALA A 112 -0.86 -3.86 9.05
CA ALA A 112 0.46 -3.88 9.67
C ALA A 112 1.52 -3.52 8.63
N VAL A 113 1.91 -2.25 8.58
CA VAL A 113 2.94 -1.75 7.67
C VAL A 113 4.30 -1.98 8.29
N CYS A 114 4.89 -3.14 7.98
CA CYS A 114 6.11 -3.63 8.58
C CYS A 114 7.38 -3.13 7.89
N ALA A 115 8.53 -3.47 8.47
CA ALA A 115 9.83 -3.28 7.84
C ALA A 115 9.83 -3.90 6.43
N GLY A 116 10.37 -3.14 5.48
CA GLY A 116 10.44 -3.57 4.08
C GLY A 116 9.23 -3.18 3.21
N ALA A 117 8.20 -2.56 3.74
CA ALA A 117 7.14 -1.96 2.91
C ALA A 117 7.69 -0.78 2.11
N GLY A 118 7.27 -0.62 0.84
CA GLY A 118 7.62 0.54 0.02
C GLY A 118 6.85 1.79 0.46
N GLY A 119 7.44 2.98 0.28
CA GLY A 119 6.87 4.22 0.76
C GLY A 119 6.97 4.35 2.28
N HIS A 120 6.01 5.04 2.89
CA HIS A 120 5.95 5.18 4.35
C HIS A 120 5.88 3.79 5.00
N ALA A 121 6.79 3.49 5.93
CA ALA A 121 6.93 2.17 6.51
C ALA A 121 7.30 2.23 7.99
N GLY A 122 6.96 1.17 8.72
CA GLY A 122 7.48 0.92 10.06
C GLY A 122 8.83 0.20 10.03
N LEU A 123 9.43 0.06 11.20
CA LEU A 123 10.69 -0.68 11.43
C LEU A 123 10.46 -2.06 12.04
N LEU A 124 9.23 -2.36 12.47
CA LEU A 124 8.95 -3.61 13.16
C LEU A 124 8.99 -4.78 12.18
N ASN A 125 9.61 -5.87 12.64
CA ASN A 125 9.63 -7.12 11.92
C ASN A 125 8.22 -7.71 11.86
N PRO A 126 7.74 -8.22 10.70
CA PRO A 126 6.39 -8.76 10.56
C PRO A 126 6.09 -9.92 11.50
N PHE A 127 7.05 -10.82 11.80
CA PHE A 127 6.87 -11.92 12.75
C PHE A 127 6.54 -11.45 14.17
N ALA A 128 7.13 -10.35 14.62
CA ALA A 128 6.85 -9.79 15.93
C ALA A 128 5.55 -8.97 15.89
N PHE A 129 5.42 -8.06 14.93
CA PHE A 129 4.35 -7.08 14.94
C PHE A 129 2.97 -7.67 14.67
N VAL A 130 2.84 -8.65 13.74
CA VAL A 130 1.57 -9.35 13.50
C VAL A 130 1.15 -10.12 14.75
N ALA A 131 2.08 -10.84 15.40
CA ALA A 131 1.79 -11.57 16.63
C ALA A 131 1.29 -10.66 17.77
N GLU A 132 1.86 -9.46 17.91
CA GLU A 132 1.41 -8.47 18.89
C GLU A 132 0.04 -7.88 18.56
N ILE A 133 -0.22 -7.57 17.28
CA ILE A 133 -1.53 -7.05 16.83
C ILE A 133 -2.63 -8.07 17.10
N CYS A 134 -2.41 -9.35 16.78
CA CYS A 134 -3.41 -10.40 16.98
C CYS A 134 -3.78 -10.62 18.46
N GLN A 135 -2.98 -10.12 19.42
CA GLN A 135 -3.31 -10.18 20.86
C GLN A 135 -4.28 -9.06 21.29
N ILE A 136 -4.36 -7.98 20.53
CA ILE A 136 -5.12 -6.78 20.92
C ILE A 136 -6.26 -6.43 19.95
N PHE A 137 -6.36 -7.13 18.83
CA PHE A 137 -7.32 -6.84 17.80
C PHE A 137 -7.88 -8.13 17.20
N ASP A 138 -9.19 -8.31 17.25
CA ASP A 138 -9.93 -9.54 16.90
C ASP A 138 -10.62 -9.47 15.53
N LYS A 139 -10.41 -8.37 14.79
CA LYS A 139 -10.93 -8.18 13.43
C LYS A 139 -9.82 -8.41 12.41
N THR A 140 -10.06 -8.03 11.15
CA THR A 140 -9.16 -8.28 10.02
C THR A 140 -7.77 -7.64 10.21
N VAL A 141 -6.73 -8.47 10.13
CA VAL A 141 -5.33 -8.05 10.11
C VAL A 141 -4.73 -8.30 8.73
N ILE A 142 -4.15 -7.26 8.14
CA ILE A 142 -3.53 -7.31 6.82
C ILE A 142 -2.03 -7.05 6.97
N LEU A 143 -1.18 -7.93 6.41
CA LEU A 143 0.27 -7.71 6.42
C LEU A 143 0.71 -6.95 5.17
N SER A 144 1.46 -5.88 5.36
CA SER A 144 2.17 -5.11 4.32
C SER A 144 3.67 -5.08 4.58
N GLY A 145 4.46 -5.41 3.57
CA GLY A 145 5.93 -5.34 3.60
C GLY A 145 6.60 -6.54 2.95
N ALA A 146 7.46 -6.27 1.97
CA ALA A 146 8.30 -7.24 1.25
C ALA A 146 7.56 -8.45 0.63
N ILE A 147 6.27 -8.32 0.32
CA ILE A 147 5.46 -9.38 -0.28
C ILE A 147 5.44 -9.22 -1.80
N THR A 148 5.96 -10.20 -2.54
CA THR A 148 6.09 -10.19 -4.01
C THR A 148 5.71 -11.52 -4.65
N HIS A 149 5.57 -12.59 -3.85
CA HIS A 149 5.34 -13.96 -4.29
C HIS A 149 4.20 -14.61 -3.50
N GLY A 150 3.47 -15.54 -4.11
CA GLY A 150 2.34 -16.22 -3.48
C GLY A 150 2.69 -16.99 -2.20
N ARG A 151 3.92 -17.54 -2.08
CA ARG A 151 4.38 -18.18 -0.83
C ARG A 151 4.48 -17.22 0.34
N GLN A 152 4.75 -15.94 0.07
CA GLN A 152 4.80 -14.91 1.12
C GLN A 152 3.38 -14.53 1.58
N ILE A 153 2.38 -14.64 0.69
CA ILE A 153 0.96 -14.51 1.07
C ILE A 153 0.57 -15.65 2.02
N ALA A 154 0.96 -16.90 1.71
CA ALA A 154 0.73 -18.04 2.58
C ALA A 154 1.44 -17.88 3.93
N ALA A 155 2.69 -17.39 3.92
CA ALA A 155 3.45 -17.11 5.15
C ALA A 155 2.76 -16.04 6.01
N ALA A 156 2.21 -14.98 5.41
CA ALA A 156 1.45 -13.96 6.13
C ALA A 156 0.26 -14.56 6.89
N GLN A 157 -0.48 -15.48 6.26
CA GLN A 157 -1.59 -16.18 6.91
C GLN A 157 -1.12 -17.13 8.03
N VAL A 158 -0.03 -17.86 7.83
CA VAL A 158 0.56 -18.71 8.89
C VAL A 158 1.01 -17.87 10.10
N MET A 159 1.45 -16.63 9.89
CA MET A 159 1.79 -15.70 10.96
C MET A 159 0.58 -15.11 11.70
N GLY A 160 -0.64 -15.29 11.19
CA GLY A 160 -1.88 -14.77 11.81
C GLY A 160 -2.52 -13.59 11.09
N ALA A 161 -1.96 -13.12 9.98
CA ALA A 161 -2.63 -12.13 9.16
C ALA A 161 -3.70 -12.79 8.27
N ASP A 162 -4.86 -12.15 8.12
CA ASP A 162 -5.93 -12.66 7.24
C ASP A 162 -5.62 -12.45 5.77
N LEU A 163 -4.97 -11.32 5.44
CA LEU A 163 -4.71 -10.89 4.07
C LEU A 163 -3.30 -10.32 3.93
N ALA A 164 -2.84 -10.20 2.68
CA ALA A 164 -1.59 -9.54 2.31
C ALA A 164 -1.85 -8.28 1.46
N TYR A 165 -1.11 -7.20 1.72
CA TYR A 165 -1.16 -5.96 0.97
C TYR A 165 0.12 -5.75 0.18
N ILE A 166 0.01 -5.77 -1.15
CA ILE A 166 1.14 -5.83 -2.08
C ILE A 166 1.18 -4.54 -2.90
N GLY A 167 2.26 -3.78 -2.79
CA GLY A 167 2.46 -2.54 -3.56
C GLY A 167 3.52 -2.68 -4.64
N THR A 168 4.80 -2.77 -4.24
CA THR A 168 5.97 -2.70 -5.14
C THR A 168 5.90 -3.66 -6.32
N ARG A 169 5.44 -4.90 -6.12
CA ARG A 169 5.30 -5.87 -7.20
C ARG A 169 4.34 -5.41 -8.30
N PHE A 170 3.29 -4.66 -7.94
CA PHE A 170 2.33 -4.12 -8.91
C PHE A 170 2.82 -2.85 -9.62
N ILE A 171 3.86 -2.16 -9.11
CA ILE A 171 4.54 -1.09 -9.87
C ILE A 171 5.11 -1.68 -11.17
N ASN A 172 5.63 -2.91 -11.13
CA ASN A 172 6.18 -3.62 -12.28
C ASN A 172 5.09 -4.41 -13.03
N THR A 173 3.94 -3.78 -13.29
CA THR A 173 2.93 -4.27 -14.23
C THR A 173 2.83 -3.34 -15.45
N ARG A 174 2.29 -3.85 -16.55
CA ARG A 174 2.14 -3.07 -17.80
C ARG A 174 1.18 -1.91 -17.62
N GLU A 175 0.13 -2.11 -16.84
CA GLU A 175 -0.95 -1.14 -16.60
C GLU A 175 -0.55 -0.04 -15.61
N ALA A 176 0.47 -0.27 -14.77
CA ALA A 176 0.94 0.75 -13.84
C ALA A 176 1.54 1.94 -14.58
N LEU A 177 1.10 3.15 -14.21
CA LEU A 177 1.55 4.43 -14.80
C LEU A 177 2.93 4.88 -14.29
N ALA A 178 3.64 4.03 -13.55
CA ALA A 178 5.00 4.31 -13.11
C ALA A 178 5.93 4.51 -14.32
N PRO A 179 6.84 5.51 -14.28
CA PRO A 179 7.82 5.72 -15.33
C PRO A 179 8.64 4.47 -15.62
N THR A 180 9.04 4.26 -16.88
CA THR A 180 9.88 3.12 -17.29
C THR A 180 11.14 3.00 -16.43
N GLY A 181 11.83 4.12 -16.19
CA GLY A 181 13.02 4.13 -15.33
C GLY A 181 12.77 3.65 -13.89
N HIS A 182 11.59 3.90 -13.32
CA HIS A 182 11.22 3.37 -12.01
C HIS A 182 11.10 1.83 -12.05
N LYS A 183 10.42 1.30 -13.07
CA LYS A 183 10.27 -0.15 -13.25
C LYS A 183 11.63 -0.84 -13.49
N GLU A 184 12.49 -0.22 -14.28
CA GLU A 184 13.86 -0.72 -14.55
C GLU A 184 14.74 -0.69 -13.29
N MET A 185 14.66 0.38 -12.49
CA MET A 185 15.38 0.44 -11.21
C MET A 185 14.93 -0.66 -10.25
N ILE A 186 13.61 -0.96 -10.19
CA ILE A 186 13.10 -2.08 -9.39
C ILE A 186 13.70 -3.41 -9.87
N LEU A 187 13.74 -3.66 -11.18
CA LEU A 187 14.33 -4.89 -11.74
C LEU A 187 15.82 -5.05 -11.46
N ALA A 188 16.54 -3.92 -11.36
CA ALA A 188 17.99 -3.89 -11.13
C ALA A 188 18.37 -3.87 -9.64
N SER A 189 17.39 -3.84 -8.71
CA SER A 189 17.63 -3.65 -7.29
C SER A 189 17.44 -4.94 -6.49
N SER A 190 18.08 -4.96 -5.32
CA SER A 190 17.90 -5.99 -4.30
C SER A 190 17.52 -5.34 -2.96
N ALA A 191 17.21 -6.13 -1.94
CA ALA A 191 16.80 -5.61 -0.63
C ALA A 191 17.80 -4.61 -0.01
N LYS A 192 19.12 -4.78 -0.25
CA LYS A 192 20.19 -3.88 0.23
C LYS A 192 20.16 -2.50 -0.43
N ASP A 193 19.48 -2.39 -1.59
CA ASP A 193 19.38 -1.14 -2.35
C ASP A 193 18.16 -0.30 -1.94
N ILE A 194 17.47 -0.70 -0.87
CA ILE A 194 16.39 0.07 -0.26
C ILE A 194 16.92 0.85 0.93
N VAL A 195 16.73 2.17 0.88
CA VAL A 195 17.19 3.12 1.90
C VAL A 195 15.98 3.62 2.69
N TYR A 196 15.97 3.36 4.00
CA TYR A 196 14.94 3.87 4.91
C TYR A 196 15.37 5.21 5.50
N THR A 197 14.64 6.27 5.21
CA THR A 197 15.02 7.61 5.64
C THR A 197 13.81 8.56 5.72
N PRO A 198 13.78 9.49 6.69
CA PRO A 198 12.83 10.60 6.69
C PRO A 198 13.30 11.81 5.87
N ALA A 199 14.55 11.83 5.41
CA ALA A 199 15.20 13.01 4.83
C ALA A 199 14.56 13.51 3.53
N ILE A 200 13.83 12.65 2.81
CA ILE A 200 13.26 12.96 1.51
C ILE A 200 11.84 13.51 1.63
N SER A 201 11.00 12.86 2.43
CA SER A 201 9.56 13.19 2.53
C SER A 201 9.16 13.81 3.88
N GLY A 202 10.10 13.95 4.82
CA GLY A 202 9.82 14.39 6.19
C GLY A 202 9.21 13.30 7.09
N VAL A 203 8.76 12.19 6.51
CA VAL A 203 8.25 11.01 7.20
C VAL A 203 9.11 9.80 6.82
N PRO A 204 9.46 8.92 7.76
CA PRO A 204 10.26 7.74 7.46
C PRO A 204 9.62 6.86 6.36
N ALA A 205 10.40 6.60 5.30
CA ALA A 205 9.95 5.84 4.15
C ALA A 205 11.11 5.10 3.48
N ASN A 206 10.77 4.08 2.69
CA ASN A 206 11.72 3.29 1.92
C ASN A 206 11.83 3.81 0.48
N PHE A 207 13.05 4.08 0.03
CA PHE A 207 13.36 4.59 -1.31
C PHE A 207 14.41 3.74 -2.00
N LEU A 208 14.36 3.72 -3.33
CA LEU A 208 15.42 3.11 -4.16
C LEU A 208 16.70 3.93 -4.09
N ARG A 209 17.81 3.30 -3.70
CA ARG A 209 19.17 3.90 -3.64
C ARG A 209 19.53 4.57 -4.96
N ALA A 210 19.33 3.88 -6.08
CA ALA A 210 19.62 4.41 -7.40
C ALA A 210 18.81 5.67 -7.73
N SER A 211 17.57 5.76 -7.26
CA SER A 211 16.72 6.95 -7.45
C SER A 211 17.22 8.15 -6.64
N ILE A 212 17.72 7.93 -5.42
CA ILE A 212 18.33 8.97 -4.59
C ILE A 212 19.57 9.53 -5.29
N ILE A 213 20.44 8.64 -5.80
CA ILE A 213 21.65 9.03 -6.53
C ILE A 213 21.30 9.80 -7.80
N ALA A 214 20.32 9.32 -8.57
CA ALA A 214 19.87 9.99 -9.80
C ALA A 214 19.30 11.40 -9.54
N ALA A 215 18.73 11.63 -8.35
CA ALA A 215 18.27 12.95 -7.89
C ALA A 215 19.39 13.82 -7.29
N GLY A 216 20.65 13.37 -7.33
CA GLY A 216 21.81 14.11 -6.81
C GLY A 216 22.03 13.97 -5.30
N GLY A 217 21.35 13.02 -4.64
CA GLY A 217 21.53 12.72 -3.22
C GLY A 217 22.65 11.72 -2.96
N ASP A 218 23.22 11.76 -1.75
CA ASP A 218 24.16 10.75 -1.26
C ASP A 218 23.42 9.84 -0.26
N PRO A 219 23.13 8.57 -0.61
CA PRO A 219 22.41 7.64 0.27
C PRO A 219 23.10 7.35 1.61
N GLU A 220 24.42 7.57 1.71
CA GLU A 220 25.20 7.34 2.92
C GLU A 220 25.18 8.57 3.85
N ASN A 221 24.88 9.76 3.32
CA ASN A 221 24.93 11.03 4.04
C ASN A 221 23.60 11.81 3.95
N LEU A 222 22.48 11.12 4.04
CA LEU A 222 21.14 11.73 4.05
C LEU A 222 20.86 12.38 5.42
N HIS A 223 21.25 13.63 5.57
CA HIS A 223 20.84 14.45 6.70
C HIS A 223 19.57 15.24 6.36
N SER A 224 18.75 15.56 7.36
CA SER A 224 17.52 16.36 7.22
C SER A 224 17.70 17.75 6.61
N SER A 225 18.95 18.17 6.37
CA SER A 225 19.36 19.43 5.73
C SER A 225 19.77 19.28 4.27
N VAL A 226 19.85 18.04 3.72
CA VAL A 226 20.09 17.87 2.28
C VAL A 226 18.82 18.28 1.57
N LYS A 227 18.76 19.54 1.14
CA LYS A 227 17.84 19.97 0.10
C LYS A 227 18.28 19.25 -1.18
N LEU A 228 17.83 18.01 -1.37
CA LEU A 228 17.73 17.47 -2.72
C LEU A 228 17.07 18.60 -3.54
N ALA A 229 17.45 18.82 -4.78
CA ALA A 229 16.92 19.89 -5.64
C ALA A 229 15.40 19.73 -5.90
N VAL A 230 14.68 19.37 -4.85
CA VAL A 230 13.23 19.26 -4.75
C VAL A 230 12.77 20.68 -4.50
N SER A 231 12.24 21.31 -5.54
CA SER A 231 11.77 22.69 -5.47
C SER A 231 10.73 22.85 -4.36
N SER A 232 10.65 24.06 -3.80
CA SER A 232 9.94 24.54 -2.63
C SER A 232 8.42 24.32 -2.54
N GLU A 233 7.83 23.41 -3.28
CA GLU A 233 6.38 23.14 -3.34
C GLU A 233 6.00 21.72 -2.82
N GLY A 234 6.54 21.31 -1.67
CA GLY A 234 5.95 20.27 -0.84
C GLY A 234 6.20 18.79 -1.26
N GLU A 235 5.72 17.89 -0.43
CA GLU A 235 5.87 16.43 -0.50
C GLU A 235 5.54 15.79 -1.88
N ALA A 236 4.61 16.37 -2.64
CA ALA A 236 4.21 15.87 -3.95
C ALA A 236 5.34 15.84 -5.00
N LYS A 237 6.40 16.63 -4.82
CA LYS A 237 7.58 16.64 -5.71
C LYS A 237 8.65 15.63 -5.30
N ALA A 238 8.81 15.36 -4.01
CA ALA A 238 9.75 14.35 -3.53
C ALA A 238 9.47 12.98 -4.18
N TRP A 239 8.20 12.56 -4.22
CA TRP A 239 7.77 11.29 -4.81
C TRP A 239 7.81 11.25 -6.34
N LYS A 240 7.87 12.41 -7.00
CA LYS A 240 7.98 12.50 -8.45
C LYS A 240 9.41 12.21 -8.92
N ASP A 241 10.39 12.68 -8.17
CA ASP A 241 11.80 12.69 -8.58
C ASP A 241 12.62 11.62 -7.83
N VAL A 242 12.19 11.18 -6.65
CA VAL A 242 12.81 10.09 -5.88
C VAL A 242 11.80 8.97 -5.67
N TRP A 243 12.06 7.82 -6.26
CA TRP A 243 11.12 6.71 -6.28
C TRP A 243 11.29 5.77 -5.11
N SER A 244 10.16 5.32 -4.59
CA SER A 244 10.09 4.36 -3.50
C SER A 244 9.89 2.94 -3.99
N ALA A 245 10.40 1.99 -3.19
CA ALA A 245 10.09 0.56 -3.34
C ALA A 245 10.29 -0.13 -2.00
N GLY A 246 9.68 -1.30 -1.83
CA GLY A 246 9.89 -2.16 -0.66
C GLY A 246 11.06 -3.12 -0.85
N GLN A 247 11.50 -3.75 0.24
CA GLN A 247 12.65 -4.69 0.25
C GLN A 247 12.42 -5.97 -0.58
N GLY A 248 11.20 -6.24 -1.00
CA GLY A 248 10.88 -7.36 -1.90
C GLY A 248 11.37 -7.20 -3.34
N VAL A 249 12.00 -6.09 -3.72
CA VAL A 249 12.45 -5.82 -5.10
C VAL A 249 13.33 -6.92 -5.67
N GLY A 250 14.17 -7.57 -4.86
CA GLY A 250 15.07 -8.63 -5.31
C GLY A 250 14.40 -9.90 -5.86
N ASP A 251 13.09 -10.04 -5.66
CA ASP A 251 12.27 -11.15 -6.18
C ASP A 251 11.38 -10.69 -7.36
N ILE A 252 11.61 -9.49 -7.91
CA ILE A 252 10.88 -8.94 -9.05
C ILE A 252 11.78 -8.96 -10.29
N HIS A 253 11.46 -9.84 -11.26
CA HIS A 253 12.32 -10.09 -12.42
C HIS A 253 11.65 -9.77 -13.76
N ASP A 254 10.40 -9.30 -13.75
CA ASP A 254 9.62 -9.08 -14.97
C ASP A 254 8.60 -7.94 -14.83
N ILE A 255 8.05 -7.52 -15.98
CA ILE A 255 6.93 -6.56 -16.10
C ILE A 255 5.78 -7.27 -16.81
N LEU A 256 4.84 -7.78 -16.04
CA LEU A 256 3.70 -8.55 -16.53
C LEU A 256 2.43 -7.72 -16.66
N PRO A 257 1.43 -8.17 -17.44
CA PRO A 257 0.07 -7.73 -17.24
C PRO A 257 -0.42 -8.02 -15.83
N ALA A 258 -1.14 -7.08 -15.21
CA ALA A 258 -1.64 -7.23 -13.83
C ALA A 258 -2.48 -8.51 -13.64
N ALA A 259 -3.32 -8.85 -14.62
CA ALA A 259 -4.11 -10.08 -14.59
C ALA A 259 -3.26 -11.36 -14.60
N GLU A 260 -2.12 -11.37 -15.31
CA GLU A 260 -1.19 -12.48 -15.32
C GLU A 260 -0.45 -12.60 -14.00
N LEU A 261 -0.01 -11.46 -13.44
CA LEU A 261 0.58 -11.40 -12.11
C LEU A 261 -0.38 -11.95 -11.05
N CYS A 262 -1.64 -11.54 -11.06
CA CYS A 262 -2.64 -12.05 -10.11
C CYS A 262 -2.81 -13.58 -10.23
N ARG A 263 -2.88 -14.11 -11.45
CA ARG A 263 -2.97 -15.57 -11.67
C ARG A 263 -1.73 -16.29 -11.16
N ARG A 264 -0.55 -15.74 -11.38
CA ARG A 264 0.73 -16.29 -10.87
C ARG A 264 0.72 -16.32 -9.34
N LEU A 265 0.42 -15.19 -8.68
CA LEU A 265 0.37 -15.11 -7.21
C LEU A 265 -0.61 -16.12 -6.61
N VAL A 266 -1.77 -16.32 -7.25
CA VAL A 266 -2.76 -17.32 -6.78
C VAL A 266 -2.23 -18.75 -6.96
N ALA A 267 -1.57 -19.05 -8.07
CA ALA A 267 -0.98 -20.38 -8.31
C ALA A 267 0.13 -20.68 -7.29
N GLU A 268 1.06 -19.75 -7.10
CA GLU A 268 2.16 -19.84 -6.14
C GLU A 268 1.66 -19.96 -4.67
N TYR A 269 0.60 -19.23 -4.33
CA TYR A 269 -0.06 -19.36 -3.03
C TYR A 269 -0.64 -20.76 -2.81
N ARG A 270 -1.38 -21.28 -3.81
CA ARG A 270 -1.98 -22.61 -3.73
C ARG A 270 -0.93 -23.72 -3.62
N GLU A 271 0.16 -23.59 -4.36
CA GLU A 271 1.30 -24.52 -4.30
C GLU A 271 1.95 -24.50 -2.90
N ALA A 272 2.17 -23.30 -2.33
CA ALA A 272 2.74 -23.16 -0.99
C ALA A 272 1.85 -23.81 0.08
N ILE A 273 0.53 -23.58 0.04
CA ILE A 273 -0.42 -24.20 0.98
C ILE A 273 -0.43 -25.72 0.82
N ALA A 274 -0.48 -26.22 -0.43
CA ALA A 274 -0.43 -27.66 -0.68
C ALA A 274 0.86 -28.31 -0.16
N GLY A 275 2.02 -27.62 -0.30
CA GLY A 275 3.29 -28.07 0.24
C GLY A 275 3.29 -28.19 1.76
N LEU A 276 2.72 -27.21 2.45
CA LEU A 276 2.60 -27.22 3.92
C LEU A 276 1.69 -28.37 4.43
N THR A 277 0.57 -28.60 3.75
CA THR A 277 -0.42 -29.63 4.16
C THR A 277 0.02 -31.05 3.81
N SER A 278 0.84 -31.25 2.78
CA SER A 278 1.34 -32.58 2.36
C SER A 278 2.56 -33.05 3.13
N GLY A 279 3.10 -32.26 4.06
CA GLY A 279 4.31 -32.62 4.82
C GLY A 279 5.58 -32.65 3.96
N ARG A 280 5.57 -32.16 2.74
CA ARG A 280 6.76 -32.02 1.88
C ARG A 280 7.42 -30.68 2.20
N ALA A 281 8.29 -30.68 3.20
CA ALA A 281 9.36 -29.71 3.25
C ALA A 281 10.31 -30.04 2.08
N SER A 282 10.28 -29.23 1.03
CA SER A 282 11.24 -29.29 -0.06
C SER A 282 12.49 -28.49 0.27
#